data_1f19b891be0ea30e747fbe6d22c055fc
#
_entry.id   1f19b891be0ea30e747fbe6d22c055fc
#
_cell.length_a   1.000
_cell.length_b   1.000
_cell.length_c   1.000
_cell.angle_alpha   90.00
_cell.angle_beta   90.00
_cell.angle_gamma   90.00
#
_symmetry.space_group_name_H-M   'P 1'
#
loop_
_entity.id
_entity.type
_entity.pdbx_description
1 polymer ?
#
loop_
_entity_poly.entity_id
_entity_poly.type
_entity_poly.pdbx_seq_one_letter_code
_entity_poly.pdbx_strand_id
1 'polypeptide(L)'
;MSPKNLDRFTYRVTWSPEDGEFLALCAEFPSLSWLATAPEPALAGIRKVVAEAVADMRANNEIPPIPLAEKRYSGEFRVRIPPHVHRALALEAAEQGISLNRLASAKLTG
;
A
#
# COMPACT_ATOMS: atom_id res chain seq x y z
N MET A 1 -9.17 15.25 12.52
CA MET A 1 -7.93 15.18 11.71
C MET A 1 -7.80 16.45 10.90
N SER A 2 -6.65 17.06 10.93
CA SER A 2 -6.43 18.27 10.14
C SER A 2 -6.28 17.92 8.65
N PRO A 3 -6.55 18.87 7.74
CA PRO A 3 -6.31 18.65 6.31
C PRO A 3 -4.87 18.23 6.00
N LYS A 4 -3.89 18.66 6.79
CA LYS A 4 -2.49 18.26 6.64
C LYS A 4 -2.29 16.77 6.79
N ASN A 5 -3.01 16.11 7.70
CA ASN A 5 -2.91 14.66 7.86
C ASN A 5 -3.49 13.92 6.67
N LEU A 6 -4.55 14.45 6.06
CA LEU A 6 -5.12 13.88 4.86
C LEU A 6 -4.15 13.96 3.68
N ASP A 7 -3.34 15.02 3.62
CA ASP A 7 -2.34 15.18 2.56
C ASP A 7 -1.15 14.22 2.71
N ARG A 8 -1.01 13.58 3.86
CA ARG A 8 0.09 12.62 4.12
C ARG A 8 -0.24 11.20 3.71
N PHE A 9 -1.48 10.93 3.32
CA PHE A 9 -1.85 9.64 2.76
C PHE A 9 -1.18 9.42 1.40
N THR A 10 -1.12 8.18 0.98
CA THR A 10 -0.42 7.78 -0.23
C THR A 10 -1.40 7.73 -1.40
N TYR A 11 -1.38 8.77 -2.21
CA TYR A 11 -2.25 8.85 -3.38
C TYR A 11 -1.52 8.45 -4.65
N ARG A 12 -2.23 7.84 -5.56
CA ARG A 12 -1.72 7.51 -6.87
C ARG A 12 -2.76 7.83 -7.93
N VAL A 13 -2.33 8.48 -9.00
CA VAL A 13 -3.17 8.77 -10.16
C VAL A 13 -2.51 8.09 -11.36
N THR A 14 -3.28 7.30 -12.10
CA THR A 14 -2.79 6.57 -13.26
C THR A 14 -3.85 6.55 -14.35
N TRP A 15 -3.40 6.44 -15.59
CA TRP A 15 -4.32 6.27 -16.72
C TRP A 15 -4.92 4.87 -16.70
N SER A 16 -6.25 4.79 -16.86
CA SER A 16 -6.95 3.51 -16.98
C SER A 16 -7.42 3.33 -18.43
N PRO A 17 -6.77 2.47 -19.21
CA PRO A 17 -7.19 2.23 -20.60
C PRO A 17 -8.60 1.66 -20.69
N GLU A 18 -9.00 0.85 -19.72
CA GLU A 18 -10.32 0.23 -19.70
C GLU A 18 -11.42 1.26 -19.51
N ASP A 19 -11.19 2.25 -18.68
CA ASP A 19 -12.18 3.29 -18.38
C ASP A 19 -12.05 4.51 -19.30
N GLY A 20 -10.93 4.64 -20.00
CA GLY A 20 -10.66 5.83 -20.80
C GLY A 20 -10.54 7.10 -19.95
N GLU A 21 -10.17 6.97 -18.69
CA GLU A 21 -10.06 8.06 -17.75
C GLU A 21 -8.88 7.85 -16.81
N PHE A 22 -8.55 8.88 -16.03
CA PHE A 22 -7.54 8.77 -14.97
C PHE A 22 -8.18 8.18 -13.72
N LEU A 23 -7.53 7.18 -13.15
CA LEU A 23 -7.95 6.51 -11.93
C LEU A 23 -7.08 6.99 -10.78
N ALA A 24 -7.74 7.47 -9.71
CA ALA A 24 -7.06 7.88 -8.50
C ALA A 24 -7.35 6.89 -7.36
N LEU A 25 -6.32 6.53 -6.62
CA LEU A 25 -6.36 5.55 -5.53
C LEU A 25 -5.67 6.12 -4.29
N CYS A 26 -5.99 5.55 -3.14
CA CYS A 26 -5.32 5.82 -1.88
C CYS A 26 -4.93 4.50 -1.24
N ALA A 27 -3.63 4.29 -0.97
CA ALA A 27 -3.13 3.02 -0.45
C ALA A 27 -3.74 2.66 0.91
N GLU A 28 -3.98 3.64 1.76
CA GLU A 28 -4.56 3.43 3.10
C GLU A 28 -6.07 3.12 3.07
N PHE A 29 -6.73 3.39 1.95
CA PHE A 29 -8.16 3.13 1.73
C PHE A 29 -8.34 2.37 0.41
N PRO A 30 -7.95 1.08 0.37
CA PRO A 30 -7.92 0.34 -0.90
C PRO A 30 -9.28 0.12 -1.56
N SER A 31 -10.37 0.28 -0.83
CA SER A 31 -11.72 0.15 -1.38
C SER A 31 -12.21 1.42 -2.07
N LEU A 32 -11.52 2.55 -1.90
CA LEU A 32 -11.92 3.82 -2.47
C LEU A 32 -11.18 4.10 -3.78
N SER A 33 -11.89 4.70 -4.74
CA SER A 33 -11.32 5.10 -6.02
C SER A 33 -12.09 6.28 -6.58
N TRP A 34 -11.50 6.96 -7.56
CA TRP A 34 -12.14 8.06 -8.24
C TRP A 34 -11.66 8.13 -9.68
N LEU A 35 -12.57 8.34 -10.62
CA LEU A 35 -12.25 8.49 -12.04
C LEU A 35 -12.50 9.93 -12.47
N ALA A 36 -11.64 10.46 -13.33
CA ALA A 36 -11.80 11.79 -13.91
C ALA A 36 -11.09 11.88 -15.25
N THR A 37 -11.47 12.88 -16.05
CA THR A 37 -10.91 13.04 -17.40
C THR A 37 -9.51 13.64 -17.41
N ALA A 38 -9.01 14.16 -16.28
CA ALA A 38 -7.69 14.73 -16.14
C ALA A 38 -7.06 14.34 -14.80
N PRO A 39 -5.72 14.34 -14.67
CA PRO A 39 -5.06 13.94 -13.43
C PRO A 39 -5.41 14.79 -12.21
N GLU A 40 -5.51 16.11 -12.37
CA GLU A 40 -5.77 17.01 -11.26
C GLU A 40 -7.17 16.80 -10.66
N PRO A 41 -8.25 16.74 -11.46
CA PRO A 41 -9.58 16.39 -10.92
C PRO A 41 -9.63 14.99 -10.31
N ALA A 42 -8.85 14.03 -10.85
CA ALA A 42 -8.79 12.68 -10.29
C ALA A 42 -8.22 12.72 -8.88
N LEU A 43 -7.12 13.44 -8.68
CA LEU A 43 -6.52 13.61 -7.36
C LEU A 43 -7.47 14.33 -6.41
N ALA A 44 -8.09 15.41 -6.87
CA ALA A 44 -9.05 16.15 -6.05
C ALA A 44 -10.23 15.27 -5.61
N GLY A 45 -10.71 14.41 -6.51
CA GLY A 45 -11.83 13.52 -6.21
C GLY A 45 -11.49 12.48 -5.17
N ILE A 46 -10.34 11.80 -5.29
CA ILE A 46 -9.95 10.78 -4.30
C ILE A 46 -9.68 11.42 -2.94
N ARG A 47 -9.08 12.61 -2.90
CA ARG A 47 -8.84 13.32 -1.64
C ARG A 47 -10.16 13.65 -0.94
N LYS A 48 -11.17 14.05 -1.70
CA LYS A 48 -12.49 14.35 -1.17
C LYS A 48 -13.15 13.10 -0.57
N VAL A 49 -13.11 11.98 -1.30
CA VAL A 49 -13.71 10.72 -0.85
C VAL A 49 -13.00 10.22 0.41
N VAL A 50 -11.68 10.32 0.46
CA VAL A 50 -10.90 9.94 1.64
C VAL A 50 -11.26 10.83 2.83
N ALA A 51 -11.41 12.14 2.63
CA ALA A 51 -11.81 13.06 3.69
C ALA A 51 -13.18 12.70 4.25
N GLU A 52 -14.13 12.36 3.38
CA GLU A 52 -15.46 11.92 3.80
C GLU A 52 -15.40 10.61 4.59
N ALA A 53 -14.57 9.66 4.15
CA ALA A 53 -14.40 8.39 4.85
C ALA A 53 -13.80 8.59 6.24
N VAL A 54 -12.79 9.45 6.38
CA VAL A 54 -12.18 9.77 7.66
C VAL A 54 -13.18 10.43 8.60
N ALA A 55 -13.96 11.40 8.09
CA ALA A 55 -14.99 12.07 8.87
C ALA A 55 -16.05 11.07 9.36
N ASP A 56 -16.47 10.15 8.50
CA ASP A 56 -17.45 9.13 8.83
C ASP A 56 -16.91 8.17 9.91
N MET A 57 -15.66 7.74 9.76
CA MET A 57 -15.01 6.88 10.75
C MET A 57 -14.97 7.55 12.13
N ARG A 58 -14.61 8.84 12.17
CA ARG A 58 -14.57 9.58 13.42
C ARG A 58 -15.94 9.74 14.05
N ALA A 59 -16.96 9.98 13.24
CA ALA A 59 -18.33 10.08 13.72
C ALA A 59 -18.82 8.76 14.35
N ASN A 60 -18.28 7.64 13.89
CA ASN A 60 -18.62 6.31 14.40
C ASN A 60 -17.61 5.78 15.44
N ASN A 61 -16.76 6.65 15.97
CA ASN A 61 -15.72 6.29 16.94
C ASN A 61 -14.72 5.25 16.43
N GLU A 62 -14.52 5.20 15.13
CA GLU A 62 -13.50 4.36 14.50
C GLU A 62 -12.20 5.15 14.36
N ILE A 63 -11.07 4.45 14.45
CA ILE A 63 -9.76 5.08 14.33
C ILE A 63 -9.33 5.03 12.86
N PRO A 64 -9.12 6.19 12.20
CA PRO A 64 -8.61 6.21 10.83
C PRO A 64 -7.22 5.58 10.74
N PRO A 65 -6.86 5.02 9.58
CA PRO A 65 -5.52 4.48 9.41
C PRO A 65 -4.44 5.55 9.52
N ILE A 66 -3.25 5.12 9.94
CA ILE A 66 -2.08 5.98 9.97
C ILE A 66 -1.50 6.06 8.55
N PRO A 67 -1.13 7.24 8.05
CA PRO A 67 -0.46 7.34 6.76
C PRO A 67 0.75 6.43 6.70
N LEU A 68 0.90 5.67 5.60
CA LEU A 68 2.00 4.74 5.43
C LEU A 68 3.36 5.42 5.57
N ALA A 69 3.46 6.67 5.13
CA ALA A 69 4.69 7.44 5.25
C ALA A 69 5.10 7.72 6.70
N GLU A 70 4.15 7.69 7.63
CA GLU A 70 4.39 7.97 9.06
C GLU A 70 4.45 6.69 9.90
N LYS A 71 4.08 5.56 9.33
CA LYS A 71 4.07 4.28 10.02
C LYS A 71 5.50 3.83 10.29
N ARG A 72 5.74 3.27 11.46
CA ARG A 72 7.05 2.72 11.80
C ARG A 72 7.19 1.32 11.23
N TYR A 73 8.33 1.05 10.64
CA TYR A 73 8.66 -0.26 10.07
C TYR A 73 9.87 -0.83 10.80
N SER A 74 9.72 -2.04 11.35
CA SER A 74 10.78 -2.69 12.11
C SER A 74 11.87 -3.32 11.22
N GLY A 75 11.56 -3.56 9.97
CA GLY A 75 12.40 -4.35 9.09
C GLY A 75 12.08 -5.84 9.14
N GLU A 76 11.10 -6.23 9.96
CA GLU A 76 10.68 -7.63 10.06
C GLU A 76 9.23 -7.76 9.61
N PHE A 77 8.95 -8.78 8.82
CA PHE A 77 7.58 -9.14 8.45
C PHE A 77 7.56 -10.62 8.09
N ARG A 78 6.37 -11.20 8.13
CA ARG A 78 6.20 -12.62 7.85
C ARG A 78 5.61 -12.80 6.47
N VAL A 79 6.15 -13.76 5.72
CA VAL A 79 5.68 -14.11 4.39
C VAL A 79 5.20 -15.56 4.40
N ARG A 80 4.05 -15.81 3.78
CA ARG A 80 3.55 -17.16 3.53
C ARG A 80 3.70 -17.46 2.06
N ILE A 81 4.40 -18.53 1.75
CA ILE A 81 4.64 -18.99 0.39
C ILE A 81 4.23 -20.45 0.27
N PRO A 82 4.00 -20.96 -0.94
CA PRO A 82 3.73 -22.38 -1.12
C PRO A 82 4.87 -23.25 -0.58
N PRO A 83 4.56 -24.44 0.00
CA PRO A 83 5.59 -25.31 0.55
C PRO A 83 6.73 -25.65 -0.40
N HIS A 84 6.44 -25.84 -1.69
CA HIS A 84 7.48 -26.15 -2.66
C HIS A 84 8.45 -24.99 -2.89
N VAL A 85 7.98 -23.75 -2.77
CA VAL A 85 8.85 -22.57 -2.86
C VAL A 85 9.72 -22.47 -1.62
N HIS A 86 9.15 -22.70 -0.44
CA HIS A 86 9.89 -22.75 0.82
C HIS A 86 11.01 -23.79 0.75
N ARG A 87 10.69 -24.99 0.27
CA ARG A 87 11.67 -26.08 0.10
C ARG A 87 12.80 -25.67 -0.84
N ALA A 88 12.46 -25.08 -1.99
CA ALA A 88 13.45 -24.64 -2.96
C ALA A 88 14.42 -23.61 -2.36
N LEU A 89 13.89 -22.66 -1.62
CA LEU A 89 14.72 -21.65 -0.94
C LEU A 89 15.61 -22.27 0.14
N ALA A 90 15.09 -23.22 0.90
CA ALA A 90 15.86 -23.91 1.95
C ALA A 90 17.01 -24.70 1.34
N LEU A 91 16.78 -25.38 0.23
CA LEU A 91 17.84 -26.13 -0.48
C LEU A 91 18.92 -25.18 -1.01
N GLU A 92 18.50 -24.09 -1.64
CA GLU A 92 19.46 -23.10 -2.17
C GLU A 92 20.32 -22.49 -1.05
N ALA A 93 19.71 -22.14 0.08
CA ALA A 93 20.44 -21.59 1.24
C ALA A 93 21.45 -22.61 1.76
N ALA A 94 21.05 -23.88 1.89
CA ALA A 94 21.93 -24.94 2.35
C ALA A 94 23.11 -25.16 1.41
N GLU A 95 22.86 -25.14 0.10
CA GLU A 95 23.93 -25.28 -0.90
C GLU A 95 24.93 -24.12 -0.85
N GLN A 96 24.45 -22.92 -0.54
CA GLN A 96 25.30 -21.74 -0.41
C GLN A 96 25.93 -21.60 0.97
N GLY A 97 25.55 -22.45 1.93
CA GLY A 97 26.07 -22.38 3.29
C GLY A 97 25.64 -21.14 4.07
N ILE A 98 24.45 -20.62 3.78
CA ILE A 98 23.88 -19.45 4.45
C ILE A 98 22.51 -19.78 5.04
N SER A 99 22.02 -18.92 5.94
CA SER A 99 20.68 -19.10 6.51
C SER A 99 19.61 -18.78 5.48
N LEU A 100 18.41 -19.37 5.66
CA LEU A 100 17.26 -19.06 4.82
C LEU A 100 16.92 -17.56 4.88
N ASN A 101 16.95 -16.95 6.06
CA ASN A 101 16.70 -15.52 6.21
C ASN A 101 17.71 -14.68 5.43
N ARG A 102 18.98 -15.06 5.45
CA ARG A 102 20.01 -14.34 4.71
C ARG A 102 19.79 -14.44 3.21
N LEU A 103 19.44 -15.62 2.72
CA LEU A 103 19.14 -15.80 1.31
C LEU A 103 17.92 -14.96 0.90
N ALA A 104 16.83 -15.04 1.66
CA ALA A 104 15.62 -14.29 1.38
C ALA A 104 15.91 -12.79 1.39
N SER A 105 16.63 -12.30 2.39
CA SER A 105 17.02 -10.89 2.47
C SER A 105 17.80 -10.44 1.24
N ALA A 106 18.77 -11.25 0.80
CA ALA A 106 19.55 -10.94 -0.39
C ALA A 106 18.67 -10.84 -1.65
N LYS A 107 17.73 -11.76 -1.81
CA LYS A 107 16.81 -11.75 -2.96
C LYS A 107 15.88 -10.53 -2.94
N LEU A 108 15.42 -10.11 -1.77
CA LEU A 108 14.51 -8.96 -1.62
C LEU A 108 15.24 -7.64 -1.81
N THR A 109 16.51 -7.55 -1.46
CA THR A 109 17.29 -6.31 -1.57
C THR A 109 18.07 -6.21 -2.88
N GLY A 110 18.21 -7.30 -3.57
CA GLY A 110 19.02 -7.40 -4.76
C GLY A 110 18.34 -7.02 -6.00
#